data_63fb488a6a1331e355314eaf2ef431d6
#
_entry.id   63fb488a6a1331e355314eaf2ef431d6
#
_cell.length_a   1.000
_cell.length_b   1.000
_cell.length_c   1.000
_cell.angle_alpha   90.00
_cell.angle_beta   90.00
_cell.angle_gamma   90.00
#
_symmetry.space_group_name_H-M   'P 1'
#
loop_
_entity.id
_entity.type
_entity.pdbx_description
1 polymer ?
#
loop_
_entity_poly.entity_id
_entity_poly.type
_entity_poly.pdbx_seq_one_letter_code
_entity_poly.pdbx_strand_id
1 'polypeptide(L)'
;MNFIKKNWKGVLLCLIIAIPSWILGNIFPIVGGPVFAILLGMVITLLVSDKSALQSGITFVSKKILQYAVILLGFGMNLSVILQTGKQSLPIILATITTSLVVAWVLHKILHVPGKISTLIGVGSSICGGSAIAATAPVIDADDEEVAQSISVIFFFNMLAALFFPMLGTVLGFSQTSGEAFGIFAGTAVNDTSSVTAAASTWDSMYNLGSATLDKAVTVKLTRTLAIIPITLVLAFLRTRREQTDHNKVDFKKIFPMFILYFIIASIITTIAVNFGVPAAVFNPLKTLSKFFIVLAMSAIGLNTNIVKLVKTGAKPLLLGFSCWIGITCMSLLMQHVLGLW
;
A
#
# COMPACT_ATOMS: atom_id res chain seq x y z
N MET A 1 7.86 27.60 -12.42
CA MET A 1 7.52 28.46 -11.27
C MET A 1 6.15 28.17 -10.66
N ASN A 2 5.14 27.76 -11.43
CA ASN A 2 3.78 27.48 -10.92
C ASN A 2 3.65 26.23 -10.02
N PHE A 3 4.48 25.17 -10.21
CA PHE A 3 4.42 23.94 -9.44
C PHE A 3 4.79 24.16 -7.96
N ILE A 4 5.91 24.86 -7.71
CA ILE A 4 6.37 25.16 -6.35
C ILE A 4 5.36 26.04 -5.63
N LYS A 5 4.88 27.12 -6.29
CA LYS A 5 3.88 28.02 -5.70
C LYS A 5 2.58 27.31 -5.30
N LYS A 6 2.19 26.25 -6.03
CA LYS A 6 0.96 25.51 -5.78
C LYS A 6 1.09 24.49 -4.64
N ASN A 7 2.27 23.87 -4.48
CA ASN A 7 2.42 22.70 -3.60
C ASN A 7 3.12 23.02 -2.26
N TRP A 8 3.90 24.10 -2.17
CA TRP A 8 4.82 24.35 -1.07
C TRP A 8 4.12 24.38 0.31
N LYS A 9 2.91 24.97 0.41
CA LYS A 9 2.17 25.06 1.68
C LYS A 9 1.79 23.68 2.22
N GLY A 10 1.27 22.79 1.36
CA GLY A 10 0.92 21.42 1.77
C GLY A 10 2.16 20.58 2.08
N VAL A 11 3.24 20.72 1.30
CA VAL A 11 4.52 20.06 1.57
C VAL A 11 5.12 20.52 2.90
N LEU A 12 5.08 21.82 3.18
CA LEU A 12 5.57 22.39 4.45
C LEU A 12 4.78 21.84 5.64
N LEU A 13 3.44 21.77 5.55
CA LEU A 13 2.63 21.18 6.61
C LEU A 13 2.99 19.71 6.84
N CYS A 14 3.17 18.93 5.78
CA CYS A 14 3.60 17.54 5.89
C CYS A 14 4.98 17.43 6.57
N LEU A 15 5.93 18.32 6.26
CA LEU A 15 7.25 18.35 6.90
C LEU A 15 7.16 18.70 8.39
N ILE A 16 6.31 19.67 8.77
CA ILE A 16 6.08 20.05 10.17
C ILE A 16 5.56 18.86 11.00
N ILE A 17 4.80 17.96 10.38
CA ILE A 17 4.31 16.72 11.02
C ILE A 17 5.39 15.63 10.97
N ALA A 18 6.07 15.47 9.85
CA ALA A 18 7.01 14.37 9.62
C ALA A 18 8.26 14.47 10.50
N ILE A 19 8.81 15.68 10.70
CA ILE A 19 10.02 15.86 11.50
C ILE A 19 9.81 15.44 12.96
N PRO A 20 8.80 15.94 13.69
CA PRO A 20 8.52 15.44 15.04
C PRO A 20 8.20 13.93 15.06
N SER A 21 7.46 13.44 14.07
CA SER A 21 7.12 12.01 13.97
C SER A 21 8.37 11.13 13.79
N TRP A 22 9.34 11.59 13.00
CA TRP A 22 10.63 10.92 12.83
C TRP A 22 11.40 10.85 14.15
N ILE A 23 11.45 11.96 14.90
CA ILE A 23 12.12 12.03 16.20
C ILE A 23 11.40 11.13 17.20
N LEU A 24 10.08 11.23 17.31
CA LEU A 24 9.27 10.40 18.20
C LEU A 24 9.38 8.90 17.86
N GLY A 25 9.46 8.56 16.58
CA GLY A 25 9.66 7.18 16.15
C GLY A 25 11.01 6.59 16.58
N ASN A 26 12.05 7.41 16.66
CA ASN A 26 13.35 7.00 17.18
C ASN A 26 13.35 6.87 18.71
N ILE A 27 12.55 7.69 19.43
CA ILE A 27 12.42 7.64 20.90
C ILE A 27 11.51 6.47 21.32
N PHE A 28 10.44 6.22 20.55
CA PHE A 28 9.44 5.17 20.78
C PHE A 28 9.37 4.18 19.60
N PRO A 29 10.37 3.28 19.44
CA PRO A 29 10.45 2.35 18.31
C PRO A 29 9.22 1.43 18.20
N ILE A 30 8.58 1.09 19.33
CA ILE A 30 7.36 0.25 19.39
C ILE A 30 6.21 0.84 18.57
N VAL A 31 6.11 2.16 18.49
CA VAL A 31 5.07 2.84 17.70
C VAL A 31 5.57 3.13 16.27
N GLY A 32 6.82 3.54 16.14
CA GLY A 32 7.47 3.88 14.88
C GLY A 32 7.07 5.23 14.29
N GLY A 33 8.00 5.84 13.55
CA GLY A 33 7.79 7.15 12.90
C GLY A 33 6.57 7.22 11.97
N PRO A 34 6.35 6.22 11.11
CA PRO A 34 5.21 6.20 10.20
C PRO A 34 3.85 6.26 10.90
N VAL A 35 3.70 5.55 12.02
CA VAL A 35 2.47 5.54 12.82
C VAL A 35 2.24 6.90 13.48
N PHE A 36 3.27 7.49 14.10
CA PHE A 36 3.16 8.85 14.64
C PHE A 36 2.74 9.86 13.58
N ALA A 37 3.30 9.77 12.38
CA ALA A 37 2.98 10.66 11.28
C ALA A 37 1.50 10.54 10.84
N ILE A 38 0.97 9.32 10.75
CA ILE A 38 -0.45 9.09 10.45
C ILE A 38 -1.34 9.69 11.54
N LEU A 39 -1.06 9.36 12.80
CA LEU A 39 -1.88 9.80 13.94
C LEU A 39 -1.88 11.32 14.09
N LEU A 40 -0.71 11.97 14.05
CA LEU A 40 -0.60 13.42 14.10
C LEU A 40 -1.30 14.10 12.92
N GLY A 41 -1.15 13.54 11.71
CA GLY A 41 -1.86 14.01 10.53
C GLY A 41 -3.38 13.94 10.69
N MET A 42 -3.90 12.84 11.25
CA MET A 42 -5.34 12.67 11.52
C MET A 42 -5.83 13.67 12.57
N VAL A 43 -5.10 13.89 13.66
CA VAL A 43 -5.44 14.89 14.69
C VAL A 43 -5.51 16.29 14.09
N ILE A 44 -4.51 16.67 13.29
CA ILE A 44 -4.50 17.98 12.61
C ILE A 44 -5.68 18.10 11.63
N THR A 45 -6.08 17.01 10.98
CA THR A 45 -7.26 16.99 10.11
C THR A 45 -8.56 17.33 10.84
N LEU A 46 -8.69 16.96 12.10
CA LEU A 46 -9.87 17.33 12.91
C LEU A 46 -9.87 18.81 13.27
N LEU A 47 -8.69 19.43 13.36
CA LEU A 47 -8.52 20.83 13.73
C LEU A 47 -8.60 21.79 12.52
N VAL A 48 -8.18 21.32 11.34
CA VAL A 48 -8.13 22.13 10.10
C VAL A 48 -9.31 21.76 9.20
N SER A 49 -10.36 22.57 9.25
CA SER A 49 -11.60 22.33 8.49
C SER A 49 -11.43 22.59 6.98
N ASP A 50 -10.69 23.63 6.60
CA ASP A 50 -10.44 23.97 5.19
C ASP A 50 -8.98 23.68 4.81
N LYS A 51 -8.81 22.73 3.90
CA LYS A 51 -7.51 22.30 3.35
C LYS A 51 -7.36 22.63 1.87
N SER A 52 -8.28 23.38 1.27
CA SER A 52 -8.29 23.67 -0.17
C SER A 52 -6.94 24.20 -0.68
N ALA A 53 -6.36 25.15 0.05
CA ALA A 53 -5.05 25.74 -0.28
C ALA A 53 -3.85 24.79 -0.05
N LEU A 54 -4.02 23.72 0.73
CA LEU A 54 -2.97 22.77 1.11
C LEU A 54 -3.06 21.46 0.33
N GLN A 55 -4.26 21.15 -0.19
CA GLN A 55 -4.60 19.84 -0.76
C GLN A 55 -3.69 19.41 -1.91
N SER A 56 -3.28 20.33 -2.77
CA SER A 56 -2.38 20.03 -3.88
C SER A 56 -1.02 19.52 -3.39
N GLY A 57 -0.45 20.15 -2.37
CA GLY A 57 0.82 19.73 -1.77
C GLY A 57 0.67 18.42 -0.98
N ILE A 58 -0.40 18.25 -0.21
CA ILE A 58 -0.68 17.01 0.54
C ILE A 58 -0.82 15.83 -0.45
N THR A 59 -1.56 16.01 -1.55
CA THR A 59 -1.69 14.97 -2.59
C THR A 59 -0.35 14.66 -3.28
N PHE A 60 0.47 15.68 -3.52
CA PHE A 60 1.82 15.48 -4.06
C PHE A 60 2.67 14.61 -3.12
N VAL A 61 2.67 14.91 -1.82
CA VAL A 61 3.44 14.18 -0.81
C VAL A 61 2.93 12.75 -0.68
N SER A 62 1.63 12.53 -0.52
CA SER A 62 1.07 11.18 -0.34
C SER A 62 1.26 10.26 -1.56
N LYS A 63 1.34 10.81 -2.78
CA LYS A 63 1.48 10.02 -4.00
C LYS A 63 2.91 10.01 -4.54
N LYS A 64 3.51 11.19 -4.79
CA LYS A 64 4.79 11.29 -5.48
C LYS A 64 5.98 11.06 -4.57
N ILE A 65 5.97 11.62 -3.36
CA ILE A 65 7.05 11.39 -2.39
C ILE A 65 7.09 9.92 -1.98
N LEU A 66 5.94 9.27 -1.80
CA LEU A 66 5.88 7.82 -1.54
C LEU A 66 6.48 7.01 -2.70
N GLN A 67 6.15 7.35 -3.96
CA GLN A 67 6.76 6.71 -5.12
C GLN A 67 8.28 6.87 -5.13
N TYR A 68 8.78 8.08 -4.83
CA TYR A 68 10.22 8.33 -4.72
C TYR A 68 10.87 7.53 -3.57
N ALA A 69 10.19 7.40 -2.42
CA ALA A 69 10.65 6.56 -1.34
C ALA A 69 10.85 5.10 -1.79
N VAL A 70 9.87 4.54 -2.49
CA VAL A 70 9.95 3.16 -3.02
C VAL A 70 11.07 3.02 -4.05
N ILE A 71 11.26 3.99 -4.95
CA ILE A 71 12.36 3.97 -5.93
C ILE A 71 13.72 3.99 -5.21
N LEU A 72 13.87 4.87 -4.22
CA LEU A 72 15.10 4.98 -3.43
C LEU A 72 15.41 3.69 -2.65
N LEU A 73 14.37 2.98 -2.18
CA LEU A 73 14.53 1.69 -1.52
C LEU A 73 15.20 0.66 -2.45
N GLY A 74 14.91 0.70 -3.76
CA GLY A 74 15.52 -0.16 -4.76
C GLY A 74 17.05 -0.09 -4.79
N PHE A 75 17.65 1.08 -4.49
CA PHE A 75 19.11 1.22 -4.36
C PHE A 75 19.72 0.46 -3.18
N GLY A 76 18.92 -0.09 -2.31
CA GLY A 76 19.40 -0.95 -1.22
C GLY A 76 19.23 -2.43 -1.46
N MET A 77 18.72 -2.84 -2.62
CA MET A 77 18.29 -4.21 -2.87
C MET A 77 19.04 -4.85 -4.04
N ASN A 78 19.33 -6.15 -3.92
CA ASN A 78 19.88 -6.96 -5.00
C ASN A 78 18.74 -7.57 -5.84
N LEU A 79 18.89 -7.55 -7.15
CA LEU A 79 17.86 -8.06 -8.08
C LEU A 79 17.54 -9.54 -7.85
N SER A 80 18.54 -10.35 -7.50
CA SER A 80 18.31 -11.78 -7.20
C SER A 80 17.41 -11.98 -5.98
N VAL A 81 17.56 -11.13 -4.95
CA VAL A 81 16.69 -11.14 -3.76
C VAL A 81 15.26 -10.76 -4.14
N ILE A 82 15.08 -9.78 -5.03
CA ILE A 82 13.75 -9.37 -5.53
C ILE A 82 13.08 -10.53 -6.25
N LEU A 83 13.78 -11.21 -7.15
CA LEU A 83 13.24 -12.33 -7.92
C LEU A 83 12.91 -13.53 -7.01
N GLN A 84 13.79 -13.85 -6.06
CA GLN A 84 13.56 -14.93 -5.10
C GLN A 84 12.34 -14.64 -4.21
N THR A 85 12.25 -13.43 -3.68
CA THR A 85 11.11 -13.00 -2.84
C THR A 85 9.80 -13.02 -3.63
N GLY A 86 9.81 -12.53 -4.87
CA GLY A 86 8.65 -12.58 -5.77
C GLY A 86 8.18 -14.01 -6.01
N LYS A 87 9.10 -14.93 -6.34
CA LYS A 87 8.80 -16.35 -6.54
C LYS A 87 8.26 -17.03 -5.27
N GLN A 88 8.87 -16.75 -4.12
CA GLN A 88 8.47 -17.31 -2.83
C GLN A 88 7.06 -16.84 -2.41
N SER A 89 6.71 -15.58 -2.66
CA SER A 89 5.43 -15.00 -2.26
C SER A 89 4.29 -15.25 -3.26
N LEU A 90 4.60 -15.70 -4.49
CA LEU A 90 3.61 -15.85 -5.56
C LEU A 90 2.42 -16.75 -5.18
N PRO A 91 2.59 -17.94 -4.56
CA PRO A 91 1.47 -18.77 -4.15
C PRO A 91 0.56 -18.07 -3.14
N ILE A 92 1.13 -17.33 -2.19
CA ILE A 92 0.39 -16.57 -1.18
C ILE A 92 -0.38 -15.42 -1.85
N ILE A 93 0.27 -14.72 -2.78
CA ILE A 93 -0.34 -13.63 -3.55
C ILE A 93 -1.56 -14.15 -4.33
N LEU A 94 -1.44 -15.26 -5.04
CA LEU A 94 -2.53 -15.86 -5.81
C LEU A 94 -3.68 -16.30 -4.89
N ALA A 95 -3.38 -16.94 -3.77
CA ALA A 95 -4.37 -17.35 -2.78
C ALA A 95 -5.12 -16.15 -2.18
N THR A 96 -4.40 -15.09 -1.76
CA THR A 96 -5.02 -13.90 -1.17
C THR A 96 -5.85 -13.10 -2.19
N ILE A 97 -5.42 -12.99 -3.45
CA ILE A 97 -6.20 -12.38 -4.53
C ILE A 97 -7.50 -13.15 -4.73
N THR A 98 -7.40 -14.46 -4.91
CA THR A 98 -8.58 -15.33 -5.11
C THR A 98 -9.54 -15.23 -3.93
N THR A 99 -9.04 -15.27 -2.70
CA THR A 99 -9.87 -15.14 -1.49
C THR A 99 -10.62 -13.81 -1.48
N SER A 100 -9.95 -12.69 -1.74
CA SER A 100 -10.61 -11.38 -1.75
C SER A 100 -11.72 -11.30 -2.80
N LEU A 101 -11.46 -11.76 -4.02
CA LEU A 101 -12.46 -11.74 -5.10
C LEU A 101 -13.64 -12.66 -4.82
N VAL A 102 -13.39 -13.85 -4.27
CA VAL A 102 -14.45 -14.80 -3.88
C VAL A 102 -15.28 -14.25 -2.74
N VAL A 103 -14.66 -13.73 -1.68
CA VAL A 103 -15.38 -13.11 -0.55
C VAL A 103 -16.23 -11.93 -1.03
N ALA A 104 -15.68 -11.05 -1.87
CA ALA A 104 -16.44 -9.93 -2.42
C ALA A 104 -17.63 -10.39 -3.25
N TRP A 105 -17.46 -11.42 -4.09
CA TRP A 105 -18.54 -11.98 -4.92
C TRP A 105 -19.64 -12.67 -4.08
N VAL A 106 -19.26 -13.45 -3.07
CA VAL A 106 -20.22 -14.11 -2.17
C VAL A 106 -21.03 -13.07 -1.37
N LEU A 107 -20.33 -12.11 -0.78
CA LEU A 107 -20.98 -11.08 0.05
C LEU A 107 -21.79 -10.06 -0.80
N HIS A 108 -21.42 -9.83 -2.05
CA HIS A 108 -22.26 -9.08 -2.98
C HIS A 108 -23.69 -9.69 -3.02
N LYS A 109 -23.79 -11.01 -3.15
CA LYS A 109 -25.06 -11.72 -3.20
C LYS A 109 -25.81 -11.73 -1.86
N ILE A 110 -25.07 -11.95 -0.76
CA ILE A 110 -25.67 -12.08 0.57
C ILE A 110 -26.12 -10.73 1.13
N LEU A 111 -25.28 -9.69 1.03
CA LEU A 111 -25.52 -8.36 1.60
C LEU A 111 -26.28 -7.44 0.63
N HIS A 112 -26.51 -7.90 -0.62
CA HIS A 112 -27.12 -7.07 -1.68
C HIS A 112 -26.40 -5.73 -1.86
N VAL A 113 -25.05 -5.73 -1.80
CA VAL A 113 -24.21 -4.56 -2.12
C VAL A 113 -24.22 -4.37 -3.64
N PRO A 114 -24.29 -3.14 -4.17
CA PRO A 114 -24.20 -2.90 -5.61
C PRO A 114 -22.98 -3.60 -6.23
N GLY A 115 -23.17 -4.23 -7.40
CA GLY A 115 -22.14 -5.07 -8.02
C GLY A 115 -20.86 -4.34 -8.35
N LYS A 116 -20.95 -3.06 -8.75
CA LYS A 116 -19.80 -2.21 -9.04
C LYS A 116 -18.99 -1.92 -7.76
N ILE A 117 -19.64 -1.52 -6.67
CA ILE A 117 -18.99 -1.27 -5.36
C ILE A 117 -18.32 -2.55 -4.86
N SER A 118 -19.01 -3.70 -4.93
CA SER A 118 -18.45 -4.97 -4.51
C SER A 118 -17.23 -5.36 -5.34
N THR A 119 -17.28 -5.20 -6.66
CA THR A 119 -16.15 -5.47 -7.55
C THR A 119 -14.97 -4.55 -7.22
N LEU A 120 -15.21 -3.25 -7.02
CA LEU A 120 -14.18 -2.28 -6.67
C LEU A 120 -13.52 -2.59 -5.32
N ILE A 121 -14.32 -2.93 -4.30
CA ILE A 121 -13.78 -3.31 -2.97
C ILE A 121 -12.99 -4.64 -3.08
N GLY A 122 -13.53 -5.64 -3.80
CA GLY A 122 -12.86 -6.92 -4.02
C GLY A 122 -11.52 -6.78 -4.74
N VAL A 123 -11.49 -6.02 -5.83
CA VAL A 123 -10.26 -5.76 -6.61
C VAL A 123 -9.29 -4.87 -5.80
N GLY A 124 -9.79 -3.83 -5.13
CA GLY A 124 -9.00 -2.98 -4.25
C GLY A 124 -8.32 -3.77 -3.13
N SER A 125 -9.07 -4.63 -2.44
CA SER A 125 -8.53 -5.52 -1.40
C SER A 125 -7.56 -6.56 -1.98
N SER A 126 -7.79 -7.04 -3.20
CA SER A 126 -6.99 -8.12 -3.79
C SER A 126 -5.63 -7.66 -4.31
N ILE A 127 -5.42 -6.38 -4.67
CA ILE A 127 -4.20 -5.94 -5.36
C ILE A 127 -3.46 -4.85 -4.56
N CYS A 128 -3.79 -3.58 -4.81
CA CYS A 128 -3.05 -2.43 -4.29
C CYS A 128 -3.95 -1.27 -3.83
N GLY A 129 -5.15 -1.57 -3.38
CA GLY A 129 -6.05 -0.58 -2.81
C GLY A 129 -6.62 0.39 -3.85
N GLY A 130 -6.50 1.68 -3.57
CA GLY A 130 -7.06 2.74 -4.39
C GLY A 130 -6.57 2.78 -5.84
N SER A 131 -5.33 2.36 -6.11
CA SER A 131 -4.80 2.31 -7.49
C SER A 131 -5.51 1.25 -8.33
N ALA A 132 -5.81 0.09 -7.73
CA ALA A 132 -6.56 -0.97 -8.40
C ALA A 132 -8.02 -0.54 -8.65
N ILE A 133 -8.64 0.15 -7.69
CA ILE A 133 -9.98 0.72 -7.86
C ILE A 133 -9.98 1.73 -9.02
N ALA A 134 -9.04 2.68 -9.04
CA ALA A 134 -8.95 3.71 -10.08
C ALA A 134 -8.73 3.13 -11.48
N ALA A 135 -7.97 2.03 -11.60
CA ALA A 135 -7.76 1.35 -12.87
C ALA A 135 -8.98 0.52 -13.30
N THR A 136 -9.72 -0.03 -12.34
CA THR A 136 -10.89 -0.89 -12.60
C THR A 136 -12.16 -0.08 -12.87
N ALA A 137 -12.32 1.08 -12.21
CA ALA A 137 -13.52 1.89 -12.30
C ALA A 137 -13.96 2.21 -13.75
N PRO A 138 -13.09 2.70 -14.64
CA PRO A 138 -13.47 2.94 -16.03
C PRO A 138 -13.75 1.65 -16.81
N VAL A 139 -13.16 0.52 -16.39
CA VAL A 139 -13.38 -0.78 -17.04
C VAL A 139 -14.79 -1.31 -16.78
N ILE A 140 -15.34 -1.07 -15.58
CA ILE A 140 -16.68 -1.51 -15.18
C ILE A 140 -17.73 -0.38 -15.22
N ASP A 141 -17.33 0.80 -15.69
CA ASP A 141 -18.18 1.99 -15.79
C ASP A 141 -18.77 2.42 -14.45
N ALA A 142 -17.93 2.40 -13.43
CA ALA A 142 -18.30 2.85 -12.10
C ALA A 142 -18.33 4.38 -12.04
N ASP A 143 -19.33 4.93 -11.34
CA ASP A 143 -19.44 6.36 -11.13
C ASP A 143 -18.52 6.87 -10.00
N ASP A 144 -18.38 8.19 -9.91
CA ASP A 144 -17.48 8.83 -8.93
C ASP A 144 -17.88 8.54 -7.48
N GLU A 145 -19.15 8.34 -7.18
CA GLU A 145 -19.65 8.04 -5.84
C GLU A 145 -19.30 6.60 -5.45
N GLU A 146 -19.52 5.64 -6.35
CA GLU A 146 -19.13 4.23 -6.17
C GLU A 146 -17.62 4.09 -5.96
N VAL A 147 -16.82 4.83 -6.73
CA VAL A 147 -15.36 4.89 -6.61
C VAL A 147 -14.94 5.48 -5.27
N ALA A 148 -15.49 6.64 -4.90
CA ALA A 148 -15.15 7.32 -3.65
C ALA A 148 -15.51 6.48 -2.43
N GLN A 149 -16.68 5.82 -2.43
CA GLN A 149 -17.12 4.92 -1.38
C GLN A 149 -16.18 3.72 -1.24
N SER A 150 -15.85 3.06 -2.34
CA SER A 150 -14.97 1.91 -2.35
C SER A 150 -13.56 2.25 -1.88
N ILE A 151 -13.01 3.38 -2.33
CA ILE A 151 -11.70 3.88 -1.89
C ILE A 151 -11.72 4.15 -0.38
N SER A 152 -12.78 4.76 0.15
CA SER A 152 -12.90 5.09 1.57
C SER A 152 -12.86 3.84 2.44
N VAL A 153 -13.59 2.79 2.05
CA VAL A 153 -13.58 1.49 2.75
C VAL A 153 -12.17 0.88 2.78
N ILE A 154 -11.51 0.83 1.63
CA ILE A 154 -10.16 0.25 1.52
C ILE A 154 -9.15 1.04 2.34
N PHE A 155 -9.17 2.37 2.29
CA PHE A 155 -8.26 3.19 3.09
C PHE A 155 -8.48 3.03 4.59
N PHE A 156 -9.71 2.87 5.04
CA PHE A 156 -10.02 2.63 6.44
C PHE A 156 -9.32 1.36 6.97
N PHE A 157 -9.50 0.23 6.29
CA PHE A 157 -8.88 -1.03 6.72
C PHE A 157 -7.36 -1.03 6.53
N ASN A 158 -6.84 -0.35 5.54
CA ASN A 158 -5.40 -0.17 5.36
C ASN A 158 -4.78 0.64 6.51
N MET A 159 -5.45 1.70 6.96
CA MET A 159 -5.01 2.46 8.11
C MET A 159 -5.00 1.58 9.37
N LEU A 160 -6.07 0.81 9.61
CA LEU A 160 -6.10 -0.12 10.74
C LEU A 160 -4.97 -1.16 10.65
N ALA A 161 -4.70 -1.69 9.46
CA ALA A 161 -3.59 -2.62 9.25
C ALA A 161 -2.24 -1.98 9.57
N ALA A 162 -1.99 -0.74 9.11
CA ALA A 162 -0.74 -0.03 9.40
C ALA A 162 -0.50 0.17 10.90
N LEU A 163 -1.57 0.43 11.66
CA LEU A 163 -1.51 0.67 13.09
C LEU A 163 -1.40 -0.62 13.92
N PHE A 164 -2.20 -1.64 13.57
CA PHE A 164 -2.41 -2.81 14.43
C PHE A 164 -1.62 -4.05 14.01
N PHE A 165 -1.23 -4.19 12.74
CA PHE A 165 -0.54 -5.40 12.29
C PHE A 165 0.84 -5.61 12.92
N PRO A 166 1.66 -4.58 13.22
CA PRO A 166 2.89 -4.81 13.97
C PRO A 166 2.63 -5.44 15.34
N MET A 167 1.63 -4.95 16.08
CA MET A 167 1.22 -5.54 17.37
C MET A 167 0.65 -6.94 17.20
N LEU A 168 -0.22 -7.14 16.20
CA LEU A 168 -0.78 -8.45 15.87
C LEU A 168 0.33 -9.46 15.55
N GLY A 169 1.34 -9.05 14.79
CA GLY A 169 2.50 -9.88 14.44
C GLY A 169 3.26 -10.35 15.67
N THR A 170 3.43 -9.49 16.68
CA THR A 170 4.03 -9.86 17.98
C THR A 170 3.18 -10.91 18.69
N VAL A 171 1.85 -10.71 18.77
CA VAL A 171 0.92 -11.64 19.42
C VAL A 171 0.87 -12.99 18.70
N LEU A 172 0.95 -12.99 17.38
CA LEU A 172 0.97 -14.20 16.56
C LEU A 172 2.32 -14.95 16.61
N GLY A 173 3.36 -14.38 17.23
CA GLY A 173 4.64 -15.03 17.40
C GLY A 173 5.55 -15.00 16.17
N PHE A 174 5.43 -14.00 15.29
CA PHE A 174 6.40 -13.80 14.21
C PHE A 174 7.80 -13.56 14.79
N SER A 175 8.83 -14.07 14.08
CA SER A 175 10.22 -13.92 14.50
C SER A 175 10.60 -12.44 14.65
N GLN A 176 11.10 -12.09 15.83
CA GLN A 176 11.56 -10.75 16.16
C GLN A 176 13.00 -10.49 15.74
N THR A 177 13.72 -11.54 15.33
CA THR A 177 15.12 -11.47 14.86
C THR A 177 15.23 -11.52 13.34
N SER A 178 14.13 -11.85 12.64
CA SER A 178 14.05 -11.89 11.19
C SER A 178 12.81 -11.16 10.73
N GLY A 179 12.96 -10.20 9.82
CA GLY A 179 11.85 -9.47 9.22
C GLY A 179 11.14 -10.26 8.10
N GLU A 180 11.56 -11.50 7.81
CA GLU A 180 11.15 -12.20 6.60
C GLU A 180 9.67 -12.59 6.61
N ALA A 181 9.23 -13.31 7.63
CA ALA A 181 7.86 -13.80 7.73
C ALA A 181 6.86 -12.63 7.88
N PHE A 182 7.14 -11.67 8.77
CA PHE A 182 6.27 -10.49 8.91
C PHE A 182 6.28 -9.62 7.63
N GLY A 183 7.40 -9.53 6.93
CA GLY A 183 7.48 -8.82 5.65
C GLY A 183 6.59 -9.45 4.57
N ILE A 184 6.58 -10.79 4.45
CA ILE A 184 5.68 -11.51 3.55
C ILE A 184 4.21 -11.28 3.97
N PHE A 185 3.92 -11.37 5.27
CA PHE A 185 2.58 -11.12 5.81
C PHE A 185 2.11 -9.70 5.49
N ALA A 186 2.87 -8.69 5.83
CA ALA A 186 2.52 -7.30 5.54
C ALA A 186 2.33 -7.05 4.04
N GLY A 187 3.21 -7.58 3.19
CA GLY A 187 3.12 -7.43 1.72
C GLY A 187 1.90 -8.10 1.10
N THR A 188 1.41 -9.19 1.69
CA THR A 188 0.28 -9.98 1.17
C THR A 188 -1.06 -9.67 1.84
N ALA A 189 -1.08 -9.31 3.12
CA ALA A 189 -2.31 -9.05 3.88
C ALA A 189 -2.75 -7.58 3.88
N VAL A 190 -1.81 -6.63 3.71
CA VAL A 190 -2.13 -5.19 3.62
C VAL A 190 -2.32 -4.79 2.17
N ASN A 191 -3.36 -4.00 1.86
CA ASN A 191 -3.74 -3.76 0.46
C ASN A 191 -3.00 -2.60 -0.19
N ASP A 192 -2.72 -1.53 0.53
CA ASP A 192 -2.07 -0.33 0.00
C ASP A 192 -0.58 -0.31 0.30
N THR A 193 0.22 0.16 -0.66
CA THR A 193 1.69 0.23 -0.53
C THR A 193 2.12 1.12 0.64
N SER A 194 1.41 2.22 0.88
CA SER A 194 1.71 3.13 1.98
C SER A 194 1.57 2.45 3.34
N SER A 195 0.48 1.72 3.53
CA SER A 195 0.20 0.99 4.78
C SER A 195 1.12 -0.21 4.97
N VAL A 196 1.52 -0.88 3.87
CA VAL A 196 2.56 -1.92 3.90
C VAL A 196 3.88 -1.35 4.39
N THR A 197 4.31 -0.21 3.81
CA THR A 197 5.56 0.44 4.22
C THR A 197 5.52 0.92 5.65
N ALA A 198 4.38 1.45 6.11
CA ALA A 198 4.18 1.87 7.49
C ALA A 198 4.29 0.70 8.46
N ALA A 199 3.53 -0.38 8.24
CA ALA A 199 3.56 -1.57 9.10
C ALA A 199 4.95 -2.23 9.14
N ALA A 200 5.59 -2.40 7.99
CA ALA A 200 6.90 -3.04 7.90
C ALA A 200 8.02 -2.18 8.50
N SER A 201 8.00 -0.86 8.27
CA SER A 201 8.96 0.06 8.87
C SER A 201 8.80 0.16 10.40
N THR A 202 7.55 0.06 10.88
CA THR A 202 7.26 0.01 12.32
C THR A 202 7.82 -1.27 12.93
N TRP A 203 7.63 -2.44 12.28
CA TRP A 203 8.23 -3.71 12.72
C TRP A 203 9.76 -3.64 12.77
N ASP A 204 10.39 -3.10 11.72
CA ASP A 204 11.84 -2.89 11.70
C ASP A 204 12.30 -1.98 12.85
N SER A 205 11.55 -0.95 13.19
CA SER A 205 11.84 -0.05 14.32
C SER A 205 11.67 -0.73 15.67
N MET A 206 10.61 -1.54 15.84
CA MET A 206 10.34 -2.28 17.09
C MET A 206 11.46 -3.25 17.46
N TYR A 207 12.04 -3.92 16.46
CA TYR A 207 13.00 -5.00 16.68
C TYR A 207 14.40 -4.72 16.15
N ASN A 208 14.70 -3.48 15.77
CA ASN A 208 16.02 -3.04 15.29
C ASN A 208 16.52 -3.83 14.08
N LEU A 209 15.64 -4.20 13.14
CA LEU A 209 15.96 -5.02 11.98
C LEU A 209 16.51 -4.20 10.79
N GLY A 210 16.79 -2.94 11.00
CA GLY A 210 17.26 -2.04 9.95
C GLY A 210 16.16 -1.77 8.91
N SER A 211 16.19 -2.41 7.76
CA SER A 211 15.14 -2.34 6.72
C SER A 211 14.74 -3.71 6.19
N ALA A 212 15.09 -4.79 6.89
CA ALA A 212 14.90 -6.14 6.39
C ALA A 212 13.42 -6.47 6.11
N THR A 213 12.55 -6.10 7.04
CA THR A 213 11.10 -6.29 6.89
C THR A 213 10.52 -5.39 5.79
N LEU A 214 10.93 -4.13 5.77
CA LEU A 214 10.49 -3.15 4.78
C LEU A 214 10.87 -3.59 3.35
N ASP A 215 12.11 -4.00 3.15
CA ASP A 215 12.63 -4.47 1.86
C ASP A 215 11.82 -5.70 1.37
N LYS A 216 11.56 -6.66 2.25
CA LYS A 216 10.78 -7.86 1.94
C LYS A 216 9.32 -7.50 1.62
N ALA A 217 8.66 -6.74 2.49
CA ALA A 217 7.25 -6.38 2.36
C ALA A 217 6.97 -5.58 1.07
N VAL A 218 7.84 -4.61 0.76
CA VAL A 218 7.71 -3.80 -0.46
C VAL A 218 7.88 -4.66 -1.70
N THR A 219 8.88 -5.56 -1.72
CA THR A 219 9.10 -6.46 -2.86
C THR A 219 7.88 -7.36 -3.11
N VAL A 220 7.35 -7.99 -2.06
CA VAL A 220 6.12 -8.80 -2.12
C VAL A 220 4.96 -7.97 -2.65
N LYS A 221 4.80 -6.75 -2.12
CA LYS A 221 3.72 -5.85 -2.52
C LYS A 221 3.82 -5.40 -3.98
N LEU A 222 5.01 -5.06 -4.45
CA LEU A 222 5.22 -4.67 -5.85
C LEU A 222 4.94 -5.84 -6.80
N THR A 223 5.33 -7.06 -6.44
CA THR A 223 4.99 -8.28 -7.20
C THR A 223 3.48 -8.45 -7.28
N ARG A 224 2.76 -8.30 -6.16
CA ARG A 224 1.28 -8.36 -6.12
C ARG A 224 0.63 -7.27 -6.98
N THR A 225 1.20 -6.09 -7.02
CA THR A 225 0.67 -4.95 -7.79
C THR A 225 0.64 -5.24 -9.30
N LEU A 226 1.53 -6.06 -9.82
CA LEU A 226 1.52 -6.47 -11.23
C LEU A 226 0.26 -7.25 -11.63
N ALA A 227 -0.44 -7.85 -10.67
CA ALA A 227 -1.71 -8.55 -10.91
C ALA A 227 -2.85 -7.61 -11.39
N ILE A 228 -2.68 -6.29 -11.29
CA ILE A 228 -3.64 -5.32 -11.84
C ILE A 228 -3.85 -5.53 -13.35
N ILE A 229 -2.79 -5.88 -14.07
CA ILE A 229 -2.83 -6.06 -15.53
C ILE A 229 -3.76 -7.22 -15.94
N PRO A 230 -3.52 -8.48 -15.50
CA PRO A 230 -4.40 -9.58 -15.88
C PRO A 230 -5.83 -9.42 -15.34
N ILE A 231 -6.02 -8.87 -14.14
CA ILE A 231 -7.35 -8.71 -13.56
C ILE A 231 -8.18 -7.68 -14.34
N THR A 232 -7.61 -6.51 -14.66
CA THR A 232 -8.33 -5.50 -15.46
C THR A 232 -8.63 -6.00 -16.87
N LEU A 233 -7.74 -6.80 -17.48
CA LEU A 233 -7.98 -7.42 -18.76
C LEU A 233 -9.14 -8.42 -18.73
N VAL A 234 -9.18 -9.29 -17.73
CA VAL A 234 -10.29 -10.25 -17.55
C VAL A 234 -11.61 -9.50 -17.34
N LEU A 235 -11.64 -8.46 -16.51
CA LEU A 235 -12.85 -7.66 -16.31
C LEU A 235 -13.31 -6.94 -17.59
N ALA A 236 -12.38 -6.37 -18.36
CA ALA A 236 -12.67 -5.75 -19.65
C ALA A 236 -13.25 -6.77 -20.63
N PHE A 237 -12.67 -7.96 -20.72
CA PHE A 237 -13.15 -9.04 -21.57
C PHE A 237 -14.56 -9.53 -21.17
N LEU A 238 -14.81 -9.71 -19.89
CA LEU A 238 -16.11 -10.13 -19.37
C LEU A 238 -17.19 -9.08 -19.65
N ARG A 239 -16.85 -7.79 -19.57
CA ARG A 239 -17.75 -6.70 -19.90
C ARG A 239 -18.08 -6.69 -21.40
N THR A 240 -17.07 -6.76 -22.29
CA THR A 240 -17.27 -6.77 -23.74
C THR A 240 -18.17 -7.92 -24.17
N ARG A 241 -18.07 -9.09 -23.52
CA ARG A 241 -18.99 -10.21 -23.79
C ARG A 241 -20.44 -9.95 -23.39
N ARG A 242 -20.67 -9.12 -22.36
CA ARG A 242 -22.03 -8.81 -21.87
C ARG A 242 -22.73 -7.72 -22.69
N GLU A 243 -21.98 -6.73 -23.14
CA GLU A 243 -22.58 -5.50 -23.71
C GLU A 243 -22.62 -5.48 -25.23
N GLN A 244 -21.99 -6.43 -25.96
CA GLN A 244 -21.88 -6.47 -27.45
C GLN A 244 -21.57 -5.11 -28.10
N THR A 245 -21.04 -4.15 -27.37
CA THR A 245 -20.85 -2.76 -27.75
C THR A 245 -19.39 -2.30 -27.66
N ASP A 246 -19.07 -1.39 -28.55
CA ASP A 246 -17.81 -0.77 -28.94
C ASP A 246 -16.61 -0.74 -27.97
N HIS A 247 -15.45 -0.96 -28.62
CA HIS A 247 -14.11 -1.02 -28.09
C HIS A 247 -13.66 0.25 -27.30
N ASN A 248 -13.85 0.30 -26.01
CA ASN A 248 -13.01 1.13 -25.16
C ASN A 248 -11.65 0.43 -25.01
N LYS A 249 -10.66 0.86 -25.80
CA LYS A 249 -9.28 0.38 -25.71
C LYS A 249 -8.72 0.68 -24.33
N VAL A 250 -8.43 -0.37 -23.57
CA VAL A 250 -7.74 -0.26 -22.29
C VAL A 250 -6.33 0.30 -22.52
N ASP A 251 -6.05 1.49 -22.03
CA ASP A 251 -4.74 2.14 -22.17
C ASP A 251 -3.74 1.54 -21.15
N PHE A 252 -2.99 0.55 -21.58
CA PHE A 252 -1.98 -0.15 -20.78
C PHE A 252 -0.94 0.78 -20.16
N LYS A 253 -0.60 1.91 -20.83
CA LYS A 253 0.37 2.88 -20.29
C LYS A 253 -0.16 3.61 -19.04
N LYS A 254 -1.48 3.76 -18.91
CA LYS A 254 -2.09 4.38 -17.73
C LYS A 254 -2.22 3.41 -16.56
N ILE A 255 -2.25 2.11 -16.83
CA ILE A 255 -2.43 1.07 -15.80
C ILE A 255 -1.09 0.69 -15.18
N PHE A 256 0.02 0.70 -15.96
CA PHE A 256 1.31 0.25 -15.47
C PHE A 256 1.94 1.27 -14.51
N PRO A 257 2.24 0.87 -13.24
CA PRO A 257 2.82 1.77 -12.26
C PRO A 257 4.32 1.99 -12.53
N MET A 258 4.68 3.06 -13.24
CA MET A 258 6.06 3.36 -13.67
C MET A 258 7.09 3.36 -12.54
N PHE A 259 6.71 3.66 -11.30
CA PHE A 259 7.62 3.64 -10.17
C PHE A 259 8.16 2.23 -9.86
N ILE A 260 7.43 1.16 -10.21
CA ILE A 260 7.92 -0.23 -10.11
C ILE A 260 9.09 -0.46 -11.07
N LEU A 261 8.99 0.04 -12.31
CA LEU A 261 10.08 -0.03 -13.28
C LEU A 261 11.33 0.70 -12.76
N TYR A 262 11.17 1.90 -12.21
CA TYR A 262 12.28 2.65 -11.63
C TYR A 262 12.88 1.96 -10.39
N PHE A 263 12.07 1.31 -9.56
CA PHE A 263 12.54 0.49 -8.45
C PHE A 263 13.41 -0.67 -8.96
N ILE A 264 12.99 -1.38 -10.00
CA ILE A 264 13.76 -2.48 -10.61
C ILE A 264 15.07 -1.94 -11.21
N ILE A 265 15.04 -0.81 -11.92
CA ILE A 265 16.25 -0.17 -12.49
C ILE A 265 17.22 0.21 -11.36
N ALA A 266 16.74 0.80 -10.27
CA ALA A 266 17.57 1.13 -9.11
C ALA A 266 18.24 -0.13 -8.52
N SER A 267 17.50 -1.24 -8.43
CA SER A 267 18.03 -2.51 -7.94
C SER A 267 19.04 -3.12 -8.89
N ILE A 268 18.86 -2.99 -10.22
CA ILE A 268 19.84 -3.41 -11.22
C ILE A 268 21.13 -2.60 -11.07
N ILE A 269 21.04 -1.28 -10.93
CA ILE A 269 22.20 -0.39 -10.73
C ILE A 269 22.99 -0.83 -9.49
N THR A 270 22.30 -1.06 -8.36
CA THR A 270 22.94 -1.54 -7.13
C THR A 270 23.60 -2.90 -7.33
N THR A 271 22.91 -3.85 -7.97
CA THR A 271 23.44 -5.18 -8.23
C THR A 271 24.71 -5.12 -9.06
N ILE A 272 24.72 -4.32 -10.12
CA ILE A 272 25.89 -4.13 -10.98
C ILE A 272 27.03 -3.46 -10.19
N ALA A 273 26.74 -2.36 -9.47
CA ALA A 273 27.75 -1.63 -8.69
C ALA A 273 28.44 -2.53 -7.65
N VAL A 274 27.65 -3.35 -6.91
CA VAL A 274 28.18 -4.26 -5.91
C VAL A 274 29.02 -5.36 -6.56
N ASN A 275 28.61 -5.89 -7.72
CA ASN A 275 29.40 -6.88 -8.45
C ASN A 275 30.74 -6.30 -8.97
N PHE A 276 30.81 -5.00 -9.21
CA PHE A 276 32.06 -4.28 -9.55
C PHE A 276 32.87 -3.83 -8.32
N GLY A 277 32.52 -4.31 -7.12
CA GLY A 277 33.27 -4.08 -5.88
C GLY A 277 32.89 -2.79 -5.13
N VAL A 278 31.80 -2.10 -5.50
CA VAL A 278 31.30 -0.96 -4.74
C VAL A 278 30.67 -1.47 -3.44
N PRO A 279 31.09 -1.01 -2.25
CA PRO A 279 30.48 -1.43 -0.99
C PRO A 279 28.99 -1.09 -0.95
N ALA A 280 28.14 -2.03 -0.54
CA ALA A 280 26.69 -1.79 -0.41
C ALA A 280 26.36 -0.61 0.54
N ALA A 281 27.27 -0.31 1.49
CA ALA A 281 27.14 0.82 2.42
C ALA A 281 27.03 2.20 1.73
N VAL A 282 27.54 2.34 0.50
CA VAL A 282 27.43 3.57 -0.30
C VAL A 282 25.96 3.96 -0.55
N PHE A 283 25.05 2.99 -0.57
CA PHE A 283 23.63 3.21 -0.78
C PHE A 283 22.83 3.50 0.51
N ASN A 284 23.45 3.39 1.71
CA ASN A 284 22.76 3.63 2.99
C ASN A 284 22.12 5.03 3.11
N PRO A 285 22.73 6.13 2.65
CA PRO A 285 22.08 7.45 2.68
C PRO A 285 20.76 7.48 1.91
N LEU A 286 20.68 6.78 0.76
CA LEU A 286 19.46 6.68 -0.05
C LEU A 286 18.38 5.88 0.66
N LYS A 287 18.74 4.81 1.39
CA LYS A 287 17.81 4.06 2.25
C LYS A 287 17.27 4.92 3.39
N THR A 288 18.13 5.69 4.06
CA THR A 288 17.71 6.59 5.14
C THR A 288 16.77 7.66 4.62
N LEU A 289 17.08 8.24 3.46
CA LEU A 289 16.20 9.20 2.78
C LEU A 289 14.85 8.58 2.40
N SER A 290 14.86 7.34 1.91
CA SER A 290 13.63 6.57 1.63
C SER A 290 12.75 6.44 2.87
N LYS A 291 13.32 6.04 4.01
CA LYS A 291 12.59 5.93 5.29
C LYS A 291 11.98 7.26 5.74
N PHE A 292 12.74 8.35 5.63
CA PHE A 292 12.21 9.69 5.94
C PHE A 292 11.06 10.08 4.98
N PHE A 293 11.18 9.78 3.68
CA PHE A 293 10.12 10.01 2.71
C PHE A 293 8.86 9.17 2.99
N ILE A 294 9.01 7.96 3.54
CA ILE A 294 7.88 7.17 4.03
C ILE A 294 7.16 7.91 5.16
N VAL A 295 7.88 8.38 6.19
CA VAL A 295 7.28 9.15 7.30
C VAL A 295 6.59 10.42 6.77
N LEU A 296 7.22 11.12 5.83
CA LEU A 296 6.65 12.29 5.19
C LEU A 296 5.37 11.96 4.40
N ALA A 297 5.35 10.85 3.66
CA ALA A 297 4.15 10.40 2.96
C ALA A 297 3.03 10.00 3.93
N MET A 298 3.38 9.37 5.07
CA MET A 298 2.41 8.99 6.10
C MET A 298 1.74 10.20 6.76
N SER A 299 2.46 11.31 6.96
CA SER A 299 1.84 12.55 7.44
C SER A 299 0.77 13.08 6.49
N ALA A 300 1.03 13.01 5.18
CA ALA A 300 0.07 13.43 4.16
C ALA A 300 -1.15 12.48 4.10
N ILE A 301 -0.94 11.18 4.30
CA ILE A 301 -2.02 10.19 4.36
C ILE A 301 -2.89 10.44 5.59
N GLY A 302 -2.29 10.70 6.76
CA GLY A 302 -3.03 11.09 7.96
C GLY A 302 -3.87 12.35 7.74
N LEU A 303 -3.30 13.38 7.08
CA LEU A 303 -4.01 14.60 6.72
C LEU A 303 -5.18 14.37 5.74
N ASN A 304 -5.10 13.37 4.88
CA ASN A 304 -6.18 13.01 3.94
C ASN A 304 -7.24 12.10 4.57
N THR A 305 -6.98 11.54 5.76
CA THR A 305 -7.88 10.60 6.41
C THR A 305 -8.90 11.35 7.27
N ASN A 306 -10.18 11.23 6.90
CA ASN A 306 -11.29 11.76 7.69
C ASN A 306 -12.16 10.62 8.23
N ILE A 307 -11.96 10.28 9.49
CA ILE A 307 -12.66 9.17 10.16
C ILE A 307 -14.19 9.36 10.14
N VAL A 308 -14.67 10.60 10.29
CA VAL A 308 -16.11 10.88 10.30
C VAL A 308 -16.75 10.58 8.95
N LYS A 309 -16.08 10.90 7.84
CA LYS A 309 -16.56 10.54 6.50
C LYS A 309 -16.53 9.03 6.28
N LEU A 310 -15.50 8.34 6.79
CA LEU A 310 -15.35 6.88 6.68
C LEU A 310 -16.52 6.15 7.36
N VAL A 311 -16.90 6.55 8.56
CA VAL A 311 -18.03 5.94 9.28
C VAL A 311 -19.38 6.17 8.57
N LYS A 312 -19.51 7.26 7.82
CA LYS A 312 -20.73 7.59 7.04
C LYS A 312 -20.86 6.81 5.71
N THR A 313 -19.85 6.04 5.30
CA THR A 313 -19.83 5.31 4.01
C THR A 313 -20.92 4.22 3.90
N GLY A 314 -21.52 3.83 5.00
CA GLY A 314 -22.58 2.82 5.06
C GLY A 314 -22.08 1.46 5.57
N ALA A 315 -22.94 0.79 6.33
CA ALA A 315 -22.56 -0.44 7.02
C ALA A 315 -22.25 -1.62 6.09
N LYS A 316 -22.99 -1.76 4.99
CA LYS A 316 -22.82 -2.91 4.07
C LYS A 316 -21.48 -2.91 3.31
N PRO A 317 -21.03 -1.81 2.67
CA PRO A 317 -19.70 -1.74 2.07
C PRO A 317 -18.56 -1.90 3.09
N LEU A 318 -18.73 -1.34 4.31
CA LEU A 318 -17.76 -1.54 5.39
C LEU A 318 -17.66 -3.00 5.81
N LEU A 319 -18.79 -3.69 5.98
CA LEU A 319 -18.81 -5.12 6.32
C LEU A 319 -18.17 -5.98 5.22
N LEU A 320 -18.42 -5.65 3.95
CA LEU A 320 -17.79 -6.32 2.81
C LEU A 320 -16.28 -6.11 2.83
N GLY A 321 -15.81 -4.86 3.01
CA GLY A 321 -14.39 -4.55 3.10
C GLY A 321 -13.71 -5.22 4.31
N PHE A 322 -14.37 -5.24 5.47
CA PHE A 322 -13.92 -5.96 6.66
C PHE A 322 -13.73 -7.45 6.38
N SER A 323 -14.73 -8.06 5.77
CA SER A 323 -14.68 -9.51 5.47
C SER A 323 -13.58 -9.84 4.45
N CYS A 324 -13.37 -9.01 3.43
CA CYS A 324 -12.23 -9.15 2.52
C CYS A 324 -10.90 -9.01 3.28
N TRP A 325 -10.78 -8.01 4.15
CA TRP A 325 -9.58 -7.76 4.94
C TRP A 325 -9.24 -8.91 5.88
N ILE A 326 -10.22 -9.44 6.62
CA ILE A 326 -10.05 -10.64 7.47
C ILE A 326 -9.73 -11.86 6.60
N GLY A 327 -10.45 -12.06 5.50
CA GLY A 327 -10.23 -13.20 4.60
C GLY A 327 -8.80 -13.25 4.04
N ILE A 328 -8.26 -12.12 3.55
CA ILE A 328 -6.87 -12.08 3.06
C ILE A 328 -5.85 -12.20 4.19
N THR A 329 -6.13 -11.67 5.37
CA THR A 329 -5.27 -11.80 6.56
C THR A 329 -5.16 -13.27 6.96
N CYS A 330 -6.28 -13.96 7.15
CA CYS A 330 -6.30 -15.37 7.48
C CYS A 330 -5.67 -16.24 6.39
N MET A 331 -5.96 -15.95 5.11
CA MET A 331 -5.37 -16.69 3.99
C MET A 331 -3.85 -16.49 3.90
N SER A 332 -3.36 -15.27 4.15
CA SER A 332 -1.92 -15.00 4.18
C SER A 332 -1.21 -15.80 5.28
N LEU A 333 -1.78 -15.82 6.49
CA LEU A 333 -1.25 -16.61 7.62
C LEU A 333 -1.29 -18.09 7.32
N LEU A 334 -2.42 -18.61 6.83
CA LEU A 334 -2.59 -20.02 6.48
C LEU A 334 -1.54 -20.47 5.44
N MET A 335 -1.40 -19.71 4.38
CA MET A 335 -0.44 -20.04 3.30
C MET A 335 1.01 -19.97 3.78
N GLN A 336 1.36 -19.02 4.65
CA GLN A 336 2.71 -18.97 5.23
C GLN A 336 2.97 -20.19 6.12
N HIS A 337 1.99 -20.60 6.92
CA HIS A 337 2.10 -21.79 7.75
C HIS A 337 2.26 -23.07 6.89
N VAL A 338 1.41 -23.23 5.86
CA VAL A 338 1.48 -24.38 4.92
C VAL A 338 2.81 -24.44 4.17
N LEU A 339 3.38 -23.28 3.83
CA LEU A 339 4.66 -23.20 3.11
C LEU A 339 5.90 -23.25 4.05
N GLY A 340 5.69 -23.36 5.35
CA GLY A 340 6.78 -23.37 6.33
C GLY A 340 7.59 -22.09 6.41
N LEU A 341 6.95 -20.95 6.14
CA LEU A 341 7.58 -19.63 6.17
C LEU A 341 7.40 -18.94 7.53
N TRP A 342 6.49 -19.46 8.34
CA TRP A 342 6.15 -18.99 9.68
C TRP A 342 5.58 -20.12 10.50
#